data_f77cf8c852b49ca146462668ea1b8b8b
#
_entry.id   f77cf8c852b49ca146462668ea1b8b8b
#
_cell.length_a   1.000
_cell.length_b   1.000
_cell.length_c   1.000
_cell.angle_alpha   90.00
_cell.angle_beta   90.00
_cell.angle_gamma   90.00
#
_symmetry.space_group_name_H-M   'P 1'
#
loop_
_entity.id
_entity.type
_entity.pdbx_description
1 polymer ?
#
loop_
_entity_poly.entity_id
_entity_poly.type
_entity_poly.pdbx_seq_one_letter_code
_entity_poly.pdbx_strand_id
1 'polypeptide(L)'
;MQTRYLKLLAGALVALPLFAVPVISADGGGGGGGGGGGGNGGGMGGSGGGGSGGDPVKCRTGLVYNKKTKKCEAPKAGMIDDDSLYLAGRALAMDGKYDDAIKVLTLAQDKSDARILNYLGYSHRKAGRILVGLGYYQEAILNDPDYMPVREYMGEAHLTLGDVAGARLQLTEIERRCGTNCREYGLLAGQIDSYVKG
;
A
#
# COMPACT_ATOMS: atom_id res chain seq x y z
N MET A 1 -46.30 35.88 34.58
CA MET A 1 -45.30 36.90 34.26
C MET A 1 -44.21 36.24 33.45
N GLN A 2 -44.24 36.46 32.13
CA GLN A 2 -43.25 35.88 31.19
C GLN A 2 -42.29 36.97 30.82
N THR A 3 -40.98 36.73 31.09
CA THR A 3 -39.94 37.65 30.63
C THR A 3 -39.14 36.96 29.52
N ARG A 4 -39.31 37.43 28.29
CA ARG A 4 -38.59 37.03 27.08
C ARG A 4 -37.20 37.64 27.08
N TYR A 5 -36.16 36.82 27.04
CA TYR A 5 -34.81 37.29 26.67
C TYR A 5 -34.50 36.96 25.22
N LEU A 6 -34.54 37.98 24.41
CA LEU A 6 -34.07 37.98 23.02
C LEU A 6 -32.55 38.20 23.05
N LYS A 7 -31.75 37.19 22.75
CA LYS A 7 -30.31 37.34 22.55
C LYS A 7 -30.00 37.50 21.06
N LEU A 8 -29.52 38.70 20.73
CA LEU A 8 -28.94 39.07 19.45
C LEU A 8 -27.65 38.27 19.24
N LEU A 9 -27.59 37.48 18.12
CA LEU A 9 -26.39 36.89 17.60
C LEU A 9 -25.71 37.92 16.67
N ALA A 10 -24.59 38.49 17.13
CA ALA A 10 -23.71 39.29 16.30
C ALA A 10 -22.83 38.31 15.49
N GLY A 11 -23.04 38.25 14.19
CA GLY A 11 -22.20 37.48 13.27
C GLY A 11 -20.87 38.22 13.04
N ALA A 12 -19.77 37.60 13.40
CA ALA A 12 -18.44 38.05 13.00
C ALA A 12 -18.10 37.42 11.65
N LEU A 13 -18.07 38.20 10.60
CA LEU A 13 -17.50 37.85 9.31
C LEU A 13 -15.97 37.85 9.43
N VAL A 14 -15.39 36.67 9.45
CA VAL A 14 -13.95 36.50 9.33
C VAL A 14 -13.59 36.46 7.84
N ALA A 15 -12.98 37.54 7.36
CA ALA A 15 -12.40 37.62 6.03
C ALA A 15 -11.09 36.83 6.02
N LEU A 16 -11.02 35.73 5.24
CA LEU A 16 -9.80 34.99 4.97
C LEU A 16 -8.97 35.71 3.89
N PRO A 17 -7.68 35.95 4.09
CA PRO A 17 -6.82 36.49 3.04
C PRO A 17 -6.52 35.41 2.00
N LEU A 18 -6.78 35.72 0.74
CA LEU A 18 -6.32 34.96 -0.43
C LEU A 18 -4.80 35.17 -0.58
N PHE A 19 -4.04 34.16 -0.23
CA PHE A 19 -2.62 34.10 -0.60
C PHE A 19 -2.51 33.63 -2.05
N ALA A 20 -2.11 34.55 -2.92
CA ALA A 20 -1.68 34.23 -4.28
C ALA A 20 -0.31 33.55 -4.21
N VAL A 21 -0.22 32.29 -4.63
CA VAL A 21 1.06 31.58 -4.84
C VAL A 21 1.60 31.91 -6.23
N PRO A 22 2.87 32.37 -6.34
CA PRO A 22 3.48 32.58 -7.65
C PRO A 22 3.75 31.24 -8.36
N VAL A 23 3.25 31.12 -9.58
CA VAL A 23 3.57 30.02 -10.49
C VAL A 23 4.99 30.26 -11.01
N ILE A 24 5.95 29.44 -10.57
CA ILE A 24 7.30 29.42 -11.13
C ILE A 24 7.28 28.48 -12.32
N SER A 25 7.27 29.05 -13.53
CA SER A 25 7.56 28.34 -14.77
C SER A 25 9.05 28.08 -14.81
N ALA A 26 9.48 26.80 -14.71
CA ALA A 26 10.82 26.38 -15.05
C ALA A 26 10.80 25.82 -16.48
N ASP A 27 11.27 26.63 -17.39
CA ASP A 27 11.56 26.29 -18.78
C ASP A 27 13.03 25.85 -18.89
N GLY A 28 13.31 24.92 -19.83
CA GLY A 28 14.69 24.70 -20.28
C GLY A 28 15.25 23.32 -20.00
N GLY A 29 15.23 22.45 -20.98
CA GLY A 29 16.27 22.24 -21.97
C GLY A 29 17.09 21.01 -21.63
N GLY A 30 17.00 19.91 -22.41
CA GLY A 30 17.78 19.72 -23.59
C GLY A 30 18.93 18.72 -23.41
N GLY A 31 18.97 17.68 -24.24
CA GLY A 31 20.17 16.87 -24.56
C GLY A 31 20.17 15.50 -23.87
N GLY A 32 20.19 14.35 -24.56
CA GLY A 32 20.84 13.96 -25.77
C GLY A 32 21.79 12.80 -25.51
N GLY A 33 21.69 11.71 -26.30
CA GLY A 33 22.67 10.64 -26.39
C GLY A 33 22.26 9.36 -25.66
N GLY A 34 22.05 8.20 -26.27
CA GLY A 34 22.73 7.58 -27.39
C GLY A 34 23.40 6.30 -26.92
N GLY A 35 23.13 5.14 -27.54
CA GLY A 35 23.86 3.89 -27.39
C GLY A 35 22.99 2.82 -26.80
N GLY A 36 22.52 1.79 -27.49
CA GLY A 36 23.19 0.92 -28.43
C GLY A 36 23.68 -0.32 -27.69
N GLY A 37 22.99 -1.46 -27.81
CA GLY A 37 23.48 -2.71 -27.29
C GLY A 37 22.43 -3.79 -27.43
N GLY A 38 22.41 -4.46 -28.58
CA GLY A 38 21.69 -5.68 -28.84
C GLY A 38 22.25 -6.84 -28.03
N GLY A 39 21.39 -7.72 -27.59
CA GLY A 39 21.69 -8.96 -26.97
C GLY A 39 20.56 -9.94 -27.27
N ASN A 40 20.70 -10.60 -28.42
CA ASN A 40 19.90 -11.75 -28.83
C ASN A 40 20.32 -12.94 -27.97
N GLY A 41 19.39 -13.58 -27.24
CA GLY A 41 19.61 -14.77 -26.46
C GLY A 41 18.35 -15.58 -26.35
N GLY A 42 18.10 -16.39 -27.38
CA GLY A 42 17.13 -17.46 -27.33
C GLY A 42 17.56 -18.52 -26.31
N GLY A 43 16.63 -18.99 -25.51
CA GLY A 43 16.78 -20.08 -24.57
C GLY A 43 15.48 -20.82 -24.43
N MET A 44 15.40 -21.95 -25.07
CA MET A 44 14.37 -22.96 -25.07
C MET A 44 14.16 -23.57 -23.69
N GLY A 45 12.90 -23.97 -23.42
CA GLY A 45 12.49 -25.27 -22.92
C GLY A 45 12.99 -25.69 -21.56
N GLY A 46 12.04 -25.85 -20.64
CA GLY A 46 12.18 -26.58 -19.41
C GLY A 46 10.81 -26.96 -18.90
N SER A 47 10.25 -28.05 -19.41
CA SER A 47 9.21 -28.81 -18.71
C SER A 47 9.85 -29.46 -17.49
N GLY A 48 9.24 -29.32 -16.31
CA GLY A 48 9.69 -30.01 -15.10
C GLY A 48 8.72 -29.78 -13.96
N GLY A 49 7.93 -30.67 -13.70
CA GLY A 49 7.13 -31.24 -12.72
C GLY A 49 7.20 -30.80 -11.28
N GLY A 50 6.03 -30.69 -10.64
CA GLY A 50 5.62 -31.12 -9.33
C GLY A 50 6.41 -30.63 -8.14
N GLY A 51 5.81 -29.75 -7.34
CA GLY A 51 6.27 -29.46 -6.00
C GLY A 51 5.41 -28.40 -5.34
N SER A 52 4.69 -28.76 -4.34
CA SER A 52 3.89 -27.90 -3.48
C SER A 52 4.74 -26.75 -2.91
N GLY A 53 4.30 -25.52 -3.12
CA GLY A 53 4.96 -24.33 -2.57
C GLY A 53 5.83 -23.57 -3.54
N GLY A 54 5.57 -23.66 -4.86
CA GLY A 54 6.33 -22.97 -5.89
C GLY A 54 6.18 -21.47 -5.80
N ASP A 55 7.32 -20.78 -5.95
CA ASP A 55 7.37 -19.34 -6.12
C ASP A 55 6.33 -18.86 -7.14
N PRO A 56 5.69 -17.71 -6.87
CA PRO A 56 4.68 -17.19 -7.79
C PRO A 56 5.29 -17.01 -9.18
N VAL A 57 4.63 -17.56 -10.20
CA VAL A 57 5.09 -17.47 -11.59
C VAL A 57 5.28 -16.00 -11.95
N LYS A 58 6.53 -15.61 -12.26
CA LYS A 58 6.87 -14.25 -12.66
C LYS A 58 6.44 -14.02 -14.11
N CYS A 59 5.43 -13.20 -14.30
CA CYS A 59 5.06 -12.70 -15.60
C CYS A 59 5.90 -11.48 -16.01
N ARG A 60 5.96 -11.19 -17.32
CA ARG A 60 6.54 -9.93 -17.81
C ARG A 60 5.76 -8.74 -17.23
N THR A 61 6.43 -7.60 -17.11
CA THR A 61 5.81 -6.34 -16.63
C THR A 61 4.48 -6.08 -17.36
N GLY A 62 3.44 -5.79 -16.59
CA GLY A 62 2.10 -5.54 -17.10
C GLY A 62 1.21 -6.77 -17.29
N LEU A 63 1.72 -7.98 -17.07
CA LEU A 63 0.95 -9.22 -17.13
C LEU A 63 0.79 -9.84 -15.73
N VAL A 64 -0.33 -10.52 -15.51
CA VAL A 64 -0.65 -11.26 -14.29
C VAL A 64 -0.84 -12.74 -14.63
N TYR A 65 -0.30 -13.62 -13.81
CA TYR A 65 -0.51 -15.05 -13.99
C TYR A 65 -1.93 -15.43 -13.57
N ASN A 66 -2.71 -15.89 -14.55
CA ASN A 66 -4.05 -16.37 -14.30
C ASN A 66 -4.00 -17.86 -13.95
N LYS A 67 -4.33 -18.20 -12.71
CA LYS A 67 -4.30 -19.60 -12.21
C LYS A 67 -5.27 -20.52 -12.95
N LYS A 68 -6.38 -19.97 -13.47
CA LYS A 68 -7.40 -20.75 -14.22
C LYS A 68 -6.91 -21.12 -15.60
N THR A 69 -6.36 -20.16 -16.35
CA THR A 69 -5.88 -20.39 -17.72
C THR A 69 -4.44 -20.89 -17.79
N LYS A 70 -3.69 -20.82 -16.65
CA LYS A 70 -2.25 -21.15 -16.56
C LYS A 70 -1.37 -20.28 -17.47
N LYS A 71 -1.77 -19.05 -17.74
CA LYS A 71 -1.08 -18.10 -18.63
C LYS A 71 -0.88 -16.76 -17.97
N CYS A 72 0.13 -16.04 -18.45
CA CYS A 72 0.31 -14.61 -18.13
C CYS A 72 -0.57 -13.78 -19.08
N GLU A 73 -1.50 -13.02 -18.52
CA GLU A 73 -2.52 -12.27 -19.26
C GLU A 73 -2.54 -10.82 -18.78
N ALA A 74 -2.99 -9.90 -19.65
CA ALA A 74 -3.22 -8.51 -19.24
C ALA A 74 -4.33 -8.48 -18.16
N PRO A 75 -4.08 -7.83 -17.01
CA PRO A 75 -5.06 -7.79 -15.94
C PRO A 75 -6.29 -6.98 -16.37
N LYS A 76 -7.46 -7.61 -16.26
CA LYS A 76 -8.77 -7.00 -16.52
C LYS A 76 -9.71 -7.38 -15.38
N ALA A 77 -10.53 -6.41 -14.96
CA ALA A 77 -11.52 -6.63 -13.91
C ALA A 77 -12.46 -7.81 -14.28
N GLY A 78 -12.66 -8.72 -13.33
CA GLY A 78 -13.54 -9.87 -13.48
C GLY A 78 -13.00 -11.03 -14.34
N MET A 79 -11.85 -10.89 -14.99
CA MET A 79 -11.25 -11.97 -15.80
C MET A 79 -10.19 -12.79 -15.04
N ILE A 80 -9.58 -12.20 -14.05
CA ILE A 80 -8.55 -12.79 -13.20
C ILE A 80 -9.09 -12.87 -11.78
N ASP A 81 -8.88 -13.98 -11.10
CA ASP A 81 -9.30 -14.18 -9.72
C ASP A 81 -8.51 -13.31 -8.76
N ASP A 82 -9.10 -12.96 -7.61
CA ASP A 82 -8.52 -12.03 -6.65
C ASP A 82 -7.22 -12.55 -6.02
N ASP A 83 -7.08 -13.88 -5.87
CA ASP A 83 -5.81 -14.48 -5.42
C ASP A 83 -4.67 -14.23 -6.41
N SER A 84 -4.93 -14.37 -7.71
CA SER A 84 -3.94 -14.08 -8.76
C SER A 84 -3.59 -12.60 -8.80
N LEU A 85 -4.58 -11.71 -8.64
CA LEU A 85 -4.37 -10.26 -8.54
C LEU A 85 -3.58 -9.89 -7.27
N TYR A 86 -3.91 -10.50 -6.13
CA TYR A 86 -3.17 -10.32 -4.88
C TYR A 86 -1.70 -10.70 -5.04
N LEU A 87 -1.41 -11.90 -5.56
CA LEU A 87 -0.03 -12.38 -5.72
C LEU A 87 0.78 -11.48 -6.66
N ALA A 88 0.19 -11.05 -7.78
CA ALA A 88 0.84 -10.17 -8.73
C ALA A 88 1.07 -8.76 -8.14
N GLY A 89 0.06 -8.20 -7.49
CA GLY A 89 0.16 -6.89 -6.86
C GLY A 89 1.19 -6.88 -5.74
N ARG A 90 1.20 -7.94 -4.90
CA ARG A 90 2.22 -8.14 -3.87
C ARG A 90 3.63 -8.20 -4.47
N ALA A 91 3.83 -8.96 -5.53
CA ALA A 91 5.13 -9.06 -6.19
C ALA A 91 5.60 -7.71 -6.74
N LEU A 92 4.71 -6.96 -7.40
CA LEU A 92 5.01 -5.61 -7.89
C LEU A 92 5.37 -4.65 -6.75
N ALA A 93 4.63 -4.71 -5.64
CA ALA A 93 4.90 -3.89 -4.47
C ALA A 93 6.27 -4.18 -3.85
N MET A 94 6.65 -5.47 -3.75
CA MET A 94 7.97 -5.88 -3.25
C MET A 94 9.11 -5.50 -4.22
N ASP A 95 8.82 -5.42 -5.53
CA ASP A 95 9.76 -4.93 -6.55
C ASP A 95 9.86 -3.38 -6.61
N GLY A 96 9.16 -2.66 -5.72
CA GLY A 96 9.15 -1.18 -5.71
C GLY A 96 8.27 -0.54 -6.79
N LYS A 97 7.51 -1.32 -7.55
CA LYS A 97 6.60 -0.86 -8.61
C LYS A 97 5.23 -0.53 -8.03
N TYR A 98 5.19 0.45 -7.12
CA TYR A 98 4.03 0.72 -6.29
C TYR A 98 2.78 1.12 -7.07
N ASP A 99 2.91 1.98 -8.08
CA ASP A 99 1.76 2.41 -8.89
C ASP A 99 1.21 1.27 -9.77
N ASP A 100 2.05 0.36 -10.24
CA ASP A 100 1.59 -0.82 -10.97
C ASP A 100 0.94 -1.84 -10.03
N ALA A 101 1.46 -2.00 -8.80
CA ALA A 101 0.82 -2.79 -7.76
C ALA A 101 -0.60 -2.27 -7.47
N ILE A 102 -0.76 -0.97 -7.28
CA ILE A 102 -2.08 -0.34 -7.06
C ILE A 102 -3.02 -0.62 -8.21
N LYS A 103 -2.58 -0.43 -9.47
CA LYS A 103 -3.41 -0.71 -10.66
C LYS A 103 -3.91 -2.15 -10.68
N VAL A 104 -3.04 -3.13 -10.38
CA VAL A 104 -3.41 -4.55 -10.36
C VAL A 104 -4.35 -4.87 -9.21
N LEU A 105 -4.03 -4.43 -7.99
CA LEU A 105 -4.81 -4.73 -6.79
C LEU A 105 -6.22 -4.11 -6.84
N THR A 106 -6.37 -2.93 -7.45
CA THR A 106 -7.69 -2.29 -7.59
C THR A 106 -8.65 -3.02 -8.51
N LEU A 107 -8.19 -3.98 -9.32
CA LEU A 107 -9.02 -4.80 -10.18
C LEU A 107 -9.76 -5.93 -9.43
N ALA A 108 -9.37 -6.25 -8.20
CA ALA A 108 -10.01 -7.26 -7.38
C ALA A 108 -11.50 -6.98 -7.22
N GLN A 109 -12.31 -8.03 -7.22
CA GLN A 109 -13.76 -7.93 -7.07
C GLN A 109 -14.15 -7.79 -5.60
N ASP A 110 -13.51 -8.56 -4.72
CA ASP A 110 -13.68 -8.43 -3.27
C ASP A 110 -12.86 -7.24 -2.77
N LYS A 111 -13.57 -6.13 -2.53
CA LYS A 111 -12.97 -4.91 -1.98
C LYS A 111 -12.69 -5.01 -0.48
N SER A 112 -13.16 -6.04 0.19
CA SER A 112 -12.99 -6.28 1.61
C SER A 112 -11.83 -7.23 1.94
N ASP A 113 -11.18 -7.85 0.94
CA ASP A 113 -10.02 -8.73 1.17
C ASP A 113 -8.89 -7.98 1.89
N ALA A 114 -8.68 -8.30 3.16
CA ALA A 114 -7.69 -7.63 4.01
C ALA A 114 -6.26 -7.74 3.46
N ARG A 115 -5.93 -8.80 2.73
CA ARG A 115 -4.62 -8.99 2.09
C ARG A 115 -4.39 -7.96 0.97
N ILE A 116 -5.43 -7.74 0.15
CA ILE A 116 -5.42 -6.76 -0.95
C ILE A 116 -5.36 -5.35 -0.41
N LEU A 117 -6.23 -5.02 0.57
CA LEU A 117 -6.23 -3.72 1.25
C LEU A 117 -4.87 -3.44 1.90
N ASN A 118 -4.26 -4.44 2.54
CA ASN A 118 -2.93 -4.30 3.13
C ASN A 118 -1.87 -3.91 2.09
N TYR A 119 -1.84 -4.55 0.91
CA TYR A 119 -0.87 -4.22 -0.13
C TYR A 119 -1.20 -2.94 -0.91
N LEU A 120 -2.47 -2.54 -0.99
CA LEU A 120 -2.84 -1.18 -1.42
C LEU A 120 -2.28 -0.15 -0.43
N GLY A 121 -2.48 -0.36 0.87
CA GLY A 121 -1.92 0.49 1.92
C GLY A 121 -0.39 0.58 1.86
N TYR A 122 0.29 -0.56 1.74
CA TYR A 122 1.74 -0.64 1.59
C TYR A 122 2.23 0.16 0.37
N SER A 123 1.61 -0.08 -0.78
CA SER A 123 2.02 0.56 -2.04
C SER A 123 1.81 2.08 -2.00
N HIS A 124 0.67 2.56 -1.47
CA HIS A 124 0.45 3.98 -1.28
C HIS A 124 1.46 4.59 -0.31
N ARG A 125 1.70 3.96 0.85
CA ARG A 125 2.68 4.43 1.83
C ARG A 125 4.09 4.54 1.23
N LYS A 126 4.56 3.49 0.56
CA LYS A 126 5.89 3.46 -0.07
C LYS A 126 6.02 4.44 -1.23
N ALA A 127 4.92 4.79 -1.88
CA ALA A 127 4.86 5.86 -2.90
C ALA A 127 4.72 7.28 -2.29
N GLY A 128 4.91 7.45 -0.97
CA GLY A 128 4.84 8.74 -0.27
C GLY A 128 3.43 9.20 0.11
N ARG A 129 2.38 8.46 -0.24
CA ARG A 129 0.98 8.77 0.07
C ARG A 129 0.57 8.11 1.40
N ILE A 130 1.25 8.48 2.50
CA ILE A 130 1.19 7.78 3.79
C ILE A 130 -0.24 7.78 4.37
N LEU A 131 -0.93 8.91 4.34
CA LEU A 131 -2.29 9.02 4.88
C LEU A 131 -3.30 8.16 4.11
N VAL A 132 -3.14 8.04 2.79
CA VAL A 132 -3.94 7.12 1.97
C VAL A 132 -3.66 5.67 2.38
N GLY A 133 -2.38 5.34 2.58
CA GLY A 133 -1.97 4.01 3.07
C GLY A 133 -2.59 3.67 4.42
N LEU A 134 -2.61 4.61 5.37
CA LEU A 134 -3.27 4.43 6.67
C LEU A 134 -4.77 4.14 6.54
N GLY A 135 -5.47 4.81 5.61
CA GLY A 135 -6.89 4.54 5.34
C GLY A 135 -7.12 3.09 4.92
N TYR A 136 -6.33 2.56 3.99
CA TYR A 136 -6.40 1.16 3.57
C TYR A 136 -6.09 0.17 4.69
N TYR A 137 -5.11 0.48 5.56
CA TYR A 137 -4.82 -0.36 6.72
C TYR A 137 -5.96 -0.39 7.73
N GLN A 138 -6.61 0.76 7.98
CA GLN A 138 -7.79 0.81 8.84
C GLN A 138 -8.93 -0.03 8.28
N GLU A 139 -9.19 0.06 6.98
CA GLU A 139 -10.21 -0.73 6.31
C GLU A 139 -9.89 -2.23 6.37
N ALA A 140 -8.64 -2.62 6.17
CA ALA A 140 -8.20 -4.00 6.31
C ALA A 140 -8.43 -4.54 7.74
N ILE A 141 -8.13 -3.76 8.78
CA ILE A 141 -8.36 -4.12 10.18
C ILE A 141 -9.87 -4.26 10.50
N LEU A 142 -10.71 -3.43 9.89
CA LEU A 142 -12.17 -3.52 10.07
C LEU A 142 -12.73 -4.81 9.46
N ASN A 143 -12.19 -5.25 8.31
CA ASN A 143 -12.64 -6.46 7.62
C ASN A 143 -12.05 -7.75 8.22
N ASP A 144 -10.78 -7.72 8.61
CA ASP A 144 -10.11 -8.84 9.28
C ASP A 144 -9.22 -8.32 10.43
N PRO A 145 -9.78 -8.24 11.65
CA PRO A 145 -9.04 -7.76 12.81
C PRO A 145 -7.85 -8.64 13.21
N ASP A 146 -7.82 -9.90 12.76
CA ASP A 146 -6.81 -10.90 13.11
C ASP A 146 -5.74 -11.07 12.01
N TYR A 147 -5.79 -10.28 10.94
CA TYR A 147 -4.75 -10.24 9.93
C TYR A 147 -3.56 -9.40 10.40
N MET A 148 -2.63 -10.02 11.13
CA MET A 148 -1.51 -9.33 11.78
C MET A 148 -0.59 -8.52 10.87
N PRO A 149 -0.29 -8.94 9.61
CA PRO A 149 0.58 -8.15 8.73
C PRO A 149 0.14 -6.71 8.53
N VAL A 150 -1.18 -6.42 8.57
CA VAL A 150 -1.68 -5.05 8.42
C VAL A 150 -1.33 -4.15 9.60
N ARG A 151 -1.33 -4.71 10.83
CA ARG A 151 -0.97 -3.95 12.03
C ARG A 151 0.51 -3.61 12.07
N GLU A 152 1.35 -4.53 11.64
CA GLU A 152 2.80 -4.31 11.49
C GLU A 152 3.05 -3.17 10.50
N TYR A 153 2.47 -3.21 9.30
CA TYR A 153 2.64 -2.16 8.29
C TYR A 153 2.01 -0.81 8.69
N MET A 154 0.91 -0.83 9.46
CA MET A 154 0.32 0.37 10.02
C MET A 154 1.23 0.99 11.10
N GLY A 155 1.87 0.17 11.92
CA GLY A 155 2.87 0.61 12.88
C GLY A 155 4.06 1.30 12.19
N GLU A 156 4.58 0.71 11.10
CA GLU A 156 5.61 1.35 10.27
C GLU A 156 5.15 2.72 9.70
N ALA A 157 3.88 2.82 9.28
CA ALA A 157 3.32 4.07 8.77
C ALA A 157 3.30 5.14 9.86
N HIS A 158 2.91 4.79 11.09
CA HIS A 158 2.95 5.69 12.24
C HIS A 158 4.39 6.16 12.54
N LEU A 159 5.38 5.27 12.53
CA LEU A 159 6.79 5.64 12.71
C LEU A 159 7.27 6.61 11.61
N THR A 160 6.86 6.40 10.37
CA THR A 160 7.20 7.31 9.26
C THR A 160 6.65 8.74 9.49
N LEU A 161 5.54 8.87 10.23
CA LEU A 161 4.95 10.14 10.63
C LEU A 161 5.49 10.70 11.98
N GLY A 162 6.42 10.00 12.63
CA GLY A 162 6.91 10.35 13.94
C GLY A 162 5.96 9.98 15.10
N ASP A 163 4.87 9.29 14.81
CA ASP A 163 3.87 8.86 15.79
C ASP A 163 4.27 7.52 16.44
N VAL A 164 5.21 7.60 17.35
CA VAL A 164 5.67 6.43 18.14
C VAL A 164 4.53 5.86 19.00
N ALA A 165 3.61 6.70 19.45
CA ALA A 165 2.48 6.24 20.27
C ALA A 165 1.53 5.37 19.46
N GLY A 166 1.19 5.78 18.24
CA GLY A 166 0.39 4.99 17.30
C GLY A 166 1.06 3.66 16.93
N ALA A 167 2.38 3.67 16.70
CA ALA A 167 3.13 2.43 16.45
C ALA A 167 3.09 1.46 17.65
N ARG A 168 3.28 1.96 18.87
CA ARG A 168 3.18 1.16 20.11
C ARG A 168 1.76 0.60 20.33
N LEU A 169 0.72 1.35 19.96
CA LEU A 169 -0.65 0.84 20.01
C LEU A 169 -0.83 -0.37 19.10
N GLN A 170 -0.31 -0.32 17.87
CA GLN A 170 -0.36 -1.48 16.97
C GLN A 170 0.44 -2.66 17.52
N LEU A 171 1.59 -2.43 18.13
CA LEU A 171 2.38 -3.48 18.77
C LEU A 171 1.62 -4.18 19.90
N THR A 172 0.93 -3.41 20.75
CA THR A 172 0.07 -3.96 21.83
C THR A 172 -1.08 -4.80 21.25
N GLU A 173 -1.70 -4.35 20.16
CA GLU A 173 -2.75 -5.10 19.49
C GLU A 173 -2.24 -6.40 18.86
N ILE A 174 -1.02 -6.42 18.32
CA ILE A 174 -0.37 -7.63 17.83
C ILE A 174 -0.12 -8.59 19.00
N GLU A 175 0.49 -8.09 20.10
CA GLU A 175 0.77 -8.89 21.29
C GLU A 175 -0.48 -9.55 21.84
N ARG A 176 -1.59 -8.81 21.94
CA ARG A 176 -2.86 -9.30 22.46
C ARG A 176 -3.44 -10.44 21.61
N ARG A 177 -3.17 -10.47 20.30
CA ARG A 177 -3.80 -11.41 19.36
C ARG A 177 -2.92 -12.63 19.03
N CYS A 178 -1.63 -12.45 18.88
CA CYS A 178 -0.72 -13.56 18.52
C CYS A 178 0.44 -13.76 19.52
N GLY A 179 0.54 -12.90 20.56
CA GLY A 179 1.63 -12.97 21.52
C GLY A 179 2.94 -12.34 21.02
N THR A 180 3.96 -12.39 21.87
CA THR A 180 5.29 -11.79 21.58
C THR A 180 6.16 -12.66 20.66
N ASN A 181 5.77 -13.91 20.42
CA ASN A 181 6.55 -14.87 19.62
C ASN A 181 6.17 -14.86 18.13
N CYS A 182 5.13 -14.13 17.73
CA CYS A 182 4.78 -14.03 16.33
C CYS A 182 5.72 -13.09 15.58
N ARG A 183 5.84 -13.32 14.28
CA ARG A 183 6.77 -12.62 13.40
C ARG A 183 6.50 -11.11 13.40
N GLU A 184 5.26 -10.72 13.28
CA GLU A 184 4.84 -9.31 13.16
C GLU A 184 5.14 -8.51 14.43
N TYR A 185 5.04 -9.16 15.62
CA TYR A 185 5.46 -8.54 16.87
C TYR A 185 6.97 -8.23 16.84
N GLY A 186 7.79 -9.23 16.52
CA GLY A 186 9.24 -9.06 16.48
C GLY A 186 9.69 -7.99 15.48
N LEU A 187 9.04 -7.94 14.30
CA LEU A 187 9.35 -6.94 13.29
C LEU A 187 9.02 -5.52 13.78
N LEU A 188 7.80 -5.29 14.26
CA LEU A 188 7.39 -3.94 14.68
C LEU A 188 8.11 -3.49 15.95
N ALA A 189 8.34 -4.39 16.91
CA ALA A 189 9.11 -4.07 18.12
C ALA A 189 10.53 -3.63 17.78
N GLY A 190 11.21 -4.34 16.87
CA GLY A 190 12.54 -3.97 16.39
C GLY A 190 12.58 -2.63 15.67
N GLN A 191 11.56 -2.31 14.89
CA GLN A 191 11.45 -1.02 14.20
C GLN A 191 11.23 0.14 15.17
N ILE A 192 10.34 -0.03 16.17
CA ILE A 192 10.13 0.98 17.23
C ILE A 192 11.43 1.21 18.00
N ASP A 193 12.12 0.14 18.37
CA ASP A 193 13.36 0.22 19.12
C ASP A 193 14.46 0.95 18.35
N SER A 194 14.59 0.64 17.07
CA SER A 194 15.54 1.32 16.16
C SER A 194 15.20 2.80 15.98
N TYR A 195 13.92 3.14 15.86
CA TYR A 195 13.45 4.51 15.70
C TYR A 195 13.72 5.37 16.94
N VAL A 196 13.52 4.80 18.14
CA VAL A 196 13.71 5.53 19.41
C VAL A 196 15.19 5.72 19.77
N LYS A 197 16.06 4.82 19.30
CA LYS A 197 17.51 4.92 19.55
C LYS A 197 18.23 5.88 18.59
N GLY A 198 17.59 6.35 17.52
CA GLY A 198 18.10 7.32 16.57
C GLY A 198 18.87 6.75 15.46
#